data_8f44440425b069e7425210b758a5201c
#
_entry.id   8f44440425b069e7425210b758a5201c
#
_cell.length_a   1.000
_cell.length_b   1.000
_cell.length_c   1.000
_cell.angle_alpha   90.00
_cell.angle_beta   90.00
_cell.angle_gamma   90.00
#
_symmetry.space_group_name_H-M   'P 1'
#
loop_
_entity.id
_entity.type
_entity.pdbx_description
1 polymer ?
#
loop_
_entity_poly.entity_id
_entity_poly.type
_entity_poly.pdbx_seq_one_letter_code
_entity_poly.pdbx_strand_id
1 'polypeptide(L)'
;FVASSAFETQVGGTRPLIERARKVGAKSLVVICENAENYAVQSELNGKLLRVSFPKVKISQSREYIVLFMASLLHGTGLAVPREPASCQLFELAERVAKADVSVFINGPTGSGKEVLSNFIHNNSNRDGRQFVAINCAAIPENMLEAMLFGHEKGSFTGASTANVGIIRAADGGTLLLDEVSEMSLSLQAKLLRALQEKTVTPVGGTKPITVDVRVLSTSNRNMVAECQSGRFREDLFYRLNVFPLTTMALSERIQDILPIAIELLLRHYKDLETLPLLANCAIEKLQSHNWPGNVRELDNVLQRATVMCTGLEITGADILFDRTTVAPAQPKLDLATETGHV
;
A
#
# COMPACT_ATOMS: atom_id res chain seq x y z
N PHE A 1 -10.01 19.67 11.54
CA PHE A 1 -9.88 20.44 12.78
C PHE A 1 -10.10 19.51 13.97
N VAL A 2 -9.19 19.55 14.96
CA VAL A 2 -9.30 18.76 16.19
C VAL A 2 -9.50 19.70 17.37
N ALA A 3 -10.43 19.36 18.27
CA ALA A 3 -10.74 20.15 19.47
C ALA A 3 -10.99 19.20 20.66
N SER A 4 -10.77 19.67 21.89
CA SER A 4 -11.23 18.96 23.08
C SER A 4 -12.69 19.34 23.40
N SER A 5 -13.39 18.48 24.12
CA SER A 5 -14.73 18.77 24.63
C SER A 5 -14.75 20.00 25.59
N ALA A 6 -13.64 20.21 26.29
CA ALA A 6 -13.46 21.41 27.12
C ALA A 6 -13.42 22.68 26.26
N PHE A 7 -12.71 22.66 25.13
CA PHE A 7 -12.68 23.78 24.20
C PHE A 7 -14.03 23.98 23.51
N GLU A 8 -14.76 22.91 23.16
CA GLU A 8 -16.12 22.99 22.65
C GLU A 8 -17.05 23.76 23.64
N THR A 9 -16.99 23.42 24.91
CA THR A 9 -17.74 24.07 25.97
C THR A 9 -17.35 25.55 26.10
N GLN A 10 -16.05 25.85 26.06
CA GLN A 10 -15.52 27.22 26.16
C GLN A 10 -15.98 28.12 25.00
N VAL A 11 -16.14 27.58 23.80
CA VAL A 11 -16.59 28.38 22.63
C VAL A 11 -18.12 28.46 22.52
N GLY A 12 -18.87 27.85 23.44
CA GLY A 12 -20.32 27.93 23.47
C GLY A 12 -21.04 26.77 22.78
N GLY A 13 -20.35 25.62 22.60
CA GLY A 13 -20.93 24.38 22.10
C GLY A 13 -20.60 24.06 20.64
N THR A 14 -21.26 23.00 20.13
CA THR A 14 -20.96 22.40 18.82
C THR A 14 -21.13 23.38 17.65
N ARG A 15 -22.16 24.20 17.61
CA ARG A 15 -22.42 25.15 16.49
C ARG A 15 -21.29 26.18 16.31
N PRO A 16 -20.88 26.92 17.36
CA PRO A 16 -19.76 27.85 17.26
C PRO A 16 -18.44 27.15 16.90
N LEU A 17 -18.25 25.92 17.36
CA LEU A 17 -17.06 25.14 17.03
C LEU A 17 -17.01 24.78 15.53
N ILE A 18 -18.14 24.35 14.94
CA ILE A 18 -18.26 24.08 13.50
C ILE A 18 -18.00 25.34 12.68
N GLU A 19 -18.54 26.49 13.10
CA GLU A 19 -18.29 27.76 12.41
C GLU A 19 -16.81 28.15 12.42
N ARG A 20 -16.12 27.93 13.54
CA ARG A 20 -14.67 28.15 13.63
C ARG A 20 -13.89 27.19 12.71
N ALA A 21 -14.25 25.90 12.71
CA ALA A 21 -13.64 24.91 11.82
C ALA A 21 -13.82 25.30 10.33
N ARG A 22 -15.00 25.76 9.94
CA ARG A 22 -15.28 26.26 8.58
C ARG A 22 -14.44 27.50 8.21
N LYS A 23 -14.26 28.45 9.14
CA LYS A 23 -13.45 29.66 8.89
C LYS A 23 -11.99 29.34 8.57
N VAL A 24 -11.45 28.24 9.09
CA VAL A 24 -10.08 27.76 8.77
C VAL A 24 -10.07 26.76 7.62
N GLY A 25 -11.18 26.59 6.90
CA GLY A 25 -11.26 25.70 5.74
C GLY A 25 -11.26 24.19 6.07
N ALA A 26 -11.55 23.81 7.32
CA ALA A 26 -11.56 22.40 7.71
C ALA A 26 -12.73 21.67 7.05
N LYS A 27 -12.42 20.52 6.43
CA LYS A 27 -13.41 19.63 5.80
C LYS A 27 -14.06 18.69 6.82
N SER A 28 -13.37 18.38 7.91
CA SER A 28 -13.79 17.47 8.97
C SER A 28 -13.45 18.06 10.34
N LEU A 29 -14.20 17.68 11.36
CA LEU A 29 -14.02 18.08 12.75
C LEU A 29 -13.99 16.86 13.65
N VAL A 30 -12.97 16.73 14.49
CA VAL A 30 -12.90 15.72 15.55
C VAL A 30 -12.96 16.40 16.90
N VAL A 31 -13.85 15.95 17.76
CA VAL A 31 -13.96 16.39 19.16
C VAL A 31 -13.50 15.24 20.06
N ILE A 32 -12.46 15.49 20.84
CA ILE A 32 -11.92 14.55 21.81
C ILE A 32 -12.61 14.78 23.15
N CYS A 33 -13.31 13.76 23.64
CA CYS A 33 -13.92 13.74 24.95
C CYS A 33 -13.04 12.98 25.93
N GLU A 34 -12.24 13.68 26.73
CA GLU A 34 -11.41 13.10 27.78
C GLU A 34 -12.26 12.76 29.01
N ASN A 35 -11.86 11.72 29.74
CA ASN A 35 -12.52 11.26 30.98
C ASN A 35 -13.96 10.74 30.79
N ALA A 36 -14.27 10.16 29.65
CA ALA A 36 -15.52 9.44 29.45
C ALA A 36 -15.55 8.13 30.28
N GLU A 37 -16.74 7.58 30.50
CA GLU A 37 -16.88 6.28 31.20
C GLU A 37 -16.38 5.11 30.33
N ASN A 38 -16.63 5.22 29.01
CA ASN A 38 -16.26 4.21 28.04
C ASN A 38 -15.62 4.84 26.79
N TYR A 39 -14.82 4.02 26.09
CA TYR A 39 -14.39 4.36 24.73
C TYR A 39 -15.60 4.35 23.81
N ALA A 40 -15.73 5.38 23.01
CA ALA A 40 -16.74 5.47 21.95
C ALA A 40 -16.27 6.38 20.81
N VAL A 41 -16.62 6.03 19.60
CA VAL A 41 -16.49 6.90 18.43
C VAL A 41 -17.89 7.12 17.88
N GLN A 42 -18.38 8.36 17.89
CA GLN A 42 -19.68 8.71 17.35
C GLN A 42 -19.49 9.56 16.10
N SER A 43 -20.19 9.20 15.04
CA SER A 43 -20.16 9.92 13.77
C SER A 43 -21.44 10.76 13.62
N GLU A 44 -21.28 12.06 13.53
CA GLU A 44 -22.36 13.03 13.34
C GLU A 44 -22.20 13.79 12.01
N LEU A 45 -23.26 14.44 11.54
CA LEU A 45 -23.27 15.26 10.34
C LEU A 45 -22.73 14.55 9.08
N ASN A 46 -23.13 13.30 8.87
CA ASN A 46 -22.68 12.46 7.75
C ASN A 46 -21.15 12.30 7.71
N GLY A 47 -20.53 12.00 8.85
CA GLY A 47 -19.09 11.76 8.96
C GLY A 47 -18.22 13.02 9.02
N LYS A 48 -18.81 14.22 8.99
CA LYS A 48 -18.07 15.49 9.06
C LYS A 48 -17.68 15.90 10.48
N LEU A 49 -18.37 15.36 11.48
CA LEU A 49 -18.06 15.53 12.90
C LEU A 49 -17.90 14.14 13.53
N LEU A 50 -16.73 13.87 14.06
CA LEU A 50 -16.44 12.68 14.84
C LEU A 50 -16.22 13.06 16.29
N ARG A 51 -16.94 12.40 17.21
CA ARG A 51 -16.69 12.50 18.65
C ARG A 51 -15.96 11.25 19.09
N VAL A 52 -14.78 11.41 19.66
CA VAL A 52 -13.99 10.29 20.17
C VAL A 52 -13.84 10.44 21.69
N SER A 53 -14.41 9.50 22.40
CA SER A 53 -14.41 9.46 23.86
C SER A 53 -13.36 8.47 24.36
N PHE A 54 -12.55 8.89 25.31
CA PHE A 54 -11.54 8.06 25.98
C PHE A 54 -11.77 8.00 27.48
N PRO A 55 -11.81 6.80 28.11
CA PRO A 55 -11.86 6.66 29.55
C PRO A 55 -10.51 6.97 30.19
N LYS A 56 -10.53 7.75 31.27
CA LYS A 56 -9.30 8.18 31.96
C LYS A 56 -8.46 7.04 32.56
N VAL A 57 -9.05 5.91 32.86
CA VAL A 57 -8.45 4.89 33.74
C VAL A 57 -8.27 3.52 33.05
N LYS A 58 -8.84 3.32 31.86
CA LYS A 58 -8.87 1.97 31.23
C LYS A 58 -8.03 1.84 29.96
N ILE A 59 -7.56 2.92 29.38
CA ILE A 59 -6.80 2.88 28.12
C ILE A 59 -5.39 3.40 28.36
N SER A 60 -4.43 2.49 28.36
CA SER A 60 -3.01 2.79 28.54
C SER A 60 -2.34 3.11 27.19
N GLN A 61 -2.92 4.02 26.40
CA GLN A 61 -2.31 4.46 25.17
C GLN A 61 -1.40 5.66 25.39
N SER A 62 -0.34 5.72 24.60
CA SER A 62 0.52 6.89 24.52
C SER A 62 -0.23 8.06 23.86
N ARG A 63 0.14 9.30 24.21
CA ARG A 63 -0.37 10.49 23.51
C ARG A 63 -0.13 10.43 22.01
N GLU A 64 0.97 9.85 21.63
CA GLU A 64 1.36 9.63 20.25
C GLU A 64 0.34 8.74 19.50
N TYR A 65 -0.08 7.63 20.10
CA TYR A 65 -1.11 6.76 19.52
C TYR A 65 -2.40 7.52 19.27
N ILE A 66 -2.87 8.29 20.25
CA ILE A 66 -4.12 9.07 20.14
C ILE A 66 -4.02 10.08 18.99
N VAL A 67 -2.91 10.80 18.87
CA VAL A 67 -2.72 11.78 17.80
C VAL A 67 -2.73 11.11 16.42
N LEU A 68 -2.04 9.97 16.26
CA LEU A 68 -2.00 9.22 15.01
C LEU A 68 -3.39 8.65 14.67
N PHE A 69 -4.08 8.09 15.64
CA PHE A 69 -5.43 7.57 15.46
C PHE A 69 -6.40 8.67 14.98
N MET A 70 -6.34 9.86 15.61
CA MET A 70 -7.14 11.01 15.18
C MET A 70 -6.77 11.47 13.77
N ALA A 71 -5.49 11.50 13.44
CA ALA A 71 -5.03 11.86 12.10
C ALA A 71 -5.58 10.88 11.05
N SER A 72 -5.51 9.57 11.30
CA SER A 72 -6.05 8.54 10.40
C SER A 72 -7.57 8.66 10.22
N LEU A 73 -8.32 8.92 11.30
CA LEU A 73 -9.77 9.16 11.22
C LEU A 73 -10.13 10.39 10.36
N LEU A 74 -9.30 11.44 10.40
CA LEU A 74 -9.55 12.68 9.64
C LEU A 74 -9.22 12.54 8.17
N HIS A 75 -8.17 11.81 7.84
CA HIS A 75 -7.73 11.62 6.46
C HIS A 75 -8.54 10.56 5.70
N GLY A 76 -9.24 9.70 6.41
CA GLY A 76 -9.93 8.54 5.85
C GLY A 76 -8.98 7.37 5.60
N THR A 77 -9.55 6.17 5.45
CA THR A 77 -8.79 4.93 5.23
C THR A 77 -8.15 4.89 3.83
N GLY A 78 -6.98 4.29 3.72
CA GLY A 78 -6.29 4.03 2.45
C GLY A 78 -5.17 5.01 2.11
N LEU A 79 -4.92 6.01 2.96
CA LEU A 79 -3.79 6.92 2.79
C LEU A 79 -2.58 6.41 3.59
N ALA A 80 -1.40 6.44 2.95
CA ALA A 80 -0.16 6.18 3.65
C ALA A 80 0.18 7.36 4.57
N VAL A 81 0.49 7.06 5.82
CA VAL A 81 0.94 8.05 6.83
C VAL A 81 2.38 7.73 7.22
N PRO A 82 3.38 8.12 6.41
CA PRO A 82 4.78 7.86 6.72
C PRO A 82 5.23 8.70 7.91
N ARG A 83 6.05 8.13 8.78
CA ARG A 83 6.69 8.82 9.92
C ARG A 83 8.19 8.65 9.93
N GLU A 84 8.70 7.51 9.47
CA GLU A 84 10.13 7.33 9.31
C GLU A 84 10.67 8.39 8.35
N PRO A 85 11.75 9.11 8.66
CA PRO A 85 12.28 10.17 7.78
C PRO A 85 12.52 9.71 6.35
N ALA A 86 13.03 8.49 6.16
CA ALA A 86 13.25 7.92 4.83
C ALA A 86 11.93 7.61 4.10
N SER A 87 10.88 7.18 4.82
CA SER A 87 9.54 7.02 4.23
C SER A 87 8.95 8.37 3.84
N CYS A 88 9.08 9.41 4.67
CA CYS A 88 8.62 10.75 4.34
C CYS A 88 9.29 11.25 3.05
N GLN A 89 10.62 11.12 2.94
CA GLN A 89 11.37 11.49 1.74
C GLN A 89 10.90 10.72 0.49
N LEU A 90 10.62 9.41 0.64
CA LEU A 90 10.11 8.59 -0.45
C LEU A 90 8.74 9.10 -0.94
N PHE A 91 7.83 9.43 -0.03
CA PHE A 91 6.50 9.94 -0.41
C PHE A 91 6.55 11.36 -0.98
N GLU A 92 7.42 12.24 -0.47
CA GLU A 92 7.67 13.56 -1.06
C GLU A 92 8.24 13.44 -2.48
N LEU A 93 9.16 12.49 -2.71
CA LEU A 93 9.70 12.21 -4.03
C LEU A 93 8.61 11.64 -4.95
N ALA A 94 7.80 10.71 -4.46
CA ALA A 94 6.68 10.12 -5.19
C ALA A 94 5.64 11.18 -5.60
N GLU A 95 5.34 12.16 -4.75
CA GLU A 95 4.45 13.27 -5.07
C GLU A 95 4.99 14.14 -6.22
N ARG A 96 6.29 14.44 -6.19
CA ARG A 96 6.94 15.18 -7.29
C ARG A 96 6.90 14.41 -8.61
N VAL A 97 7.20 13.11 -8.56
CA VAL A 97 7.18 12.20 -9.72
C VAL A 97 5.76 11.98 -10.23
N ALA A 98 4.76 12.00 -9.35
CA ALA A 98 3.35 11.86 -9.72
C ALA A 98 2.94 12.92 -10.78
N LYS A 99 3.43 14.15 -10.65
CA LYS A 99 3.12 15.26 -11.56
C LYS A 99 3.79 15.14 -12.93
N ALA A 100 4.84 14.31 -13.04
CA ALA A 100 5.50 14.00 -14.30
C ALA A 100 4.85 12.76 -14.92
N ASP A 101 4.52 12.82 -16.23
CA ASP A 101 3.88 11.69 -16.93
C ASP A 101 4.94 10.70 -17.47
N VAL A 102 5.76 10.19 -16.55
CA VAL A 102 6.85 9.23 -16.84
C VAL A 102 6.54 7.86 -16.24
N SER A 103 7.16 6.82 -16.80
CA SER A 103 7.14 5.48 -16.20
C SER A 103 7.89 5.46 -14.88
N VAL A 104 7.33 4.77 -13.87
CA VAL A 104 7.95 4.62 -12.55
C VAL A 104 8.15 3.15 -12.25
N PHE A 105 9.35 2.80 -11.81
CA PHE A 105 9.67 1.46 -11.37
C PHE A 105 9.85 1.44 -9.85
N ILE A 106 9.05 0.62 -9.16
CA ILE A 106 9.05 0.52 -7.70
C ILE A 106 9.65 -0.83 -7.30
N ASN A 107 10.85 -0.80 -6.75
CA ASN A 107 11.50 -2.00 -6.21
C ASN A 107 11.30 -2.08 -4.69
N GLY A 108 11.32 -3.29 -4.15
CA GLY A 108 11.33 -3.52 -2.70
C GLY A 108 10.77 -4.85 -2.28
N PRO A 109 10.96 -5.22 -1.01
CA PRO A 109 10.54 -6.52 -0.48
C PRO A 109 9.05 -6.80 -0.67
N THR A 110 8.70 -8.08 -0.70
CA THR A 110 7.29 -8.50 -0.72
C THR A 110 6.57 -7.98 0.51
N GLY A 111 5.37 -7.42 0.31
CA GLY A 111 4.56 -6.87 1.40
C GLY A 111 5.04 -5.53 1.95
N SER A 112 6.02 -4.85 1.33
CA SER A 112 6.54 -3.54 1.78
C SER A 112 5.64 -2.34 1.44
N GLY A 113 4.54 -2.54 0.69
CA GLY A 113 3.59 -1.47 0.34
C GLY A 113 3.82 -0.87 -1.05
N LYS A 114 4.46 -1.58 -1.99
CA LYS A 114 4.66 -1.12 -3.38
C LYS A 114 3.35 -0.70 -4.07
N GLU A 115 2.28 -1.45 -3.86
CA GLU A 115 0.96 -1.14 -4.42
C GLU A 115 0.37 0.14 -3.81
N VAL A 116 0.53 0.36 -2.49
CA VAL A 116 0.09 1.58 -1.81
C VAL A 116 0.81 2.80 -2.38
N LEU A 117 2.13 2.70 -2.62
CA LEU A 117 2.91 3.75 -3.24
C LEU A 117 2.47 4.00 -4.70
N SER A 118 2.12 2.95 -5.45
CA SER A 118 1.60 3.07 -6.82
C SER A 118 0.26 3.81 -6.86
N ASN A 119 -0.66 3.47 -5.95
CA ASN A 119 -1.94 4.16 -5.78
C ASN A 119 -1.72 5.63 -5.39
N PHE A 120 -0.79 5.91 -4.48
CA PHE A 120 -0.43 7.27 -4.08
C PHE A 120 0.07 8.09 -5.27
N ILE A 121 0.95 7.54 -6.11
CA ILE A 121 1.46 8.19 -7.32
C ILE A 121 0.31 8.50 -8.30
N HIS A 122 -0.61 7.57 -8.51
CA HIS A 122 -1.76 7.77 -9.38
C HIS A 122 -2.66 8.90 -8.87
N ASN A 123 -3.06 8.85 -7.61
CA ASN A 123 -3.97 9.81 -6.98
C ASN A 123 -3.40 11.24 -6.87
N ASN A 124 -2.08 11.40 -6.94
CA ASN A 124 -1.41 12.71 -6.96
C ASN A 124 -0.95 13.14 -8.37
N SER A 125 -1.36 12.42 -9.42
CA SER A 125 -0.95 12.67 -10.80
C SER A 125 -1.98 13.52 -11.58
N ASN A 126 -1.59 13.95 -12.77
CA ASN A 126 -2.51 14.59 -13.72
C ASN A 126 -3.59 13.62 -14.26
N ARG A 127 -3.49 12.32 -13.93
CA ARG A 127 -4.45 11.27 -14.29
C ARG A 127 -5.33 10.86 -13.08
N ASP A 128 -5.31 11.64 -12.00
CA ASP A 128 -6.24 11.46 -10.89
C ASP A 128 -7.70 11.48 -11.38
N GLY A 129 -8.52 10.56 -10.88
CA GLY A 129 -9.90 10.36 -11.34
C GLY A 129 -10.04 9.62 -12.68
N ARG A 130 -8.94 9.26 -13.37
CA ARG A 130 -8.93 8.34 -14.50
C ARG A 130 -8.80 6.89 -14.04
N GLN A 131 -8.86 5.95 -14.98
CA GLN A 131 -8.75 4.52 -14.67
C GLN A 131 -7.36 4.20 -14.07
N PHE A 132 -7.34 3.54 -12.92
CA PHE A 132 -6.18 2.84 -12.38
C PHE A 132 -6.42 1.35 -12.52
N VAL A 133 -5.67 0.69 -13.40
CA VAL A 133 -5.82 -0.74 -13.66
C VAL A 133 -4.56 -1.46 -13.22
N ALA A 134 -4.69 -2.39 -12.29
CA ALA A 134 -3.58 -3.19 -11.76
C ALA A 134 -3.68 -4.64 -12.23
N ILE A 135 -2.54 -5.23 -12.56
CA ILE A 135 -2.42 -6.65 -12.85
C ILE A 135 -1.19 -7.21 -12.14
N ASN A 136 -1.37 -8.34 -11.46
CA ASN A 136 -0.25 -9.08 -10.87
C ASN A 136 0.22 -10.16 -11.85
N CYS A 137 1.45 -10.00 -12.34
CA CYS A 137 2.04 -10.87 -13.36
C CYS A 137 2.43 -12.25 -12.82
N ALA A 138 2.62 -12.38 -11.51
CA ALA A 138 2.94 -13.65 -10.86
C ALA A 138 1.70 -14.54 -10.61
N ALA A 139 0.52 -13.95 -10.55
CA ALA A 139 -0.71 -14.66 -10.18
C ALA A 139 -1.41 -15.36 -11.35
N ILE A 140 -0.97 -15.13 -12.61
CA ILE A 140 -1.71 -15.50 -13.81
C ILE A 140 -0.81 -16.35 -14.71
N PRO A 141 -1.27 -17.53 -15.21
CA PRO A 141 -0.54 -18.32 -16.19
C PRO A 141 -0.23 -17.52 -17.46
N GLU A 142 0.93 -17.76 -18.08
CA GLU A 142 1.46 -16.96 -19.20
C GLU A 142 0.46 -16.72 -20.33
N ASN A 143 -0.19 -17.79 -20.83
CA ASN A 143 -1.13 -17.69 -21.93
C ASN A 143 -2.35 -16.83 -21.60
N MET A 144 -2.81 -16.88 -20.35
CA MET A 144 -3.90 -16.03 -19.88
C MET A 144 -3.45 -14.58 -19.66
N LEU A 145 -2.23 -14.40 -19.15
CA LEU A 145 -1.66 -13.06 -18.92
C LEU A 145 -1.51 -12.31 -20.25
N GLU A 146 -1.09 -12.97 -21.33
CA GLU A 146 -1.02 -12.36 -22.65
C GLU A 146 -2.40 -11.89 -23.13
N ALA A 147 -3.40 -12.79 -23.10
CA ALA A 147 -4.76 -12.49 -23.53
C ALA A 147 -5.41 -11.39 -22.65
N MET A 148 -5.08 -11.34 -21.36
CA MET A 148 -5.56 -10.29 -20.44
C MET A 148 -4.90 -8.94 -20.72
N LEU A 149 -3.59 -8.90 -20.96
CA LEU A 149 -2.86 -7.65 -21.20
C LEU A 149 -3.25 -7.02 -22.55
N PHE A 150 -3.14 -7.79 -23.63
CA PHE A 150 -3.28 -7.26 -24.99
C PHE A 150 -4.70 -7.38 -25.53
N GLY A 151 -5.55 -8.20 -24.90
CA GLY A 151 -6.86 -8.57 -25.42
C GLY A 151 -6.78 -9.66 -26.48
N HIS A 152 -7.93 -10.15 -26.93
CA HIS A 152 -8.01 -11.19 -27.95
C HIS A 152 -9.27 -11.07 -28.79
N GLU A 153 -9.19 -11.49 -30.04
CA GLU A 153 -10.33 -11.65 -30.92
C GLU A 153 -11.07 -12.95 -30.61
N LYS A 154 -12.36 -13.00 -30.95
CA LYS A 154 -13.15 -14.21 -30.83
C LYS A 154 -12.55 -15.34 -31.70
N GLY A 155 -12.32 -16.52 -31.09
CA GLY A 155 -11.78 -17.70 -31.76
C GLY A 155 -10.26 -17.72 -31.91
N SER A 156 -9.53 -16.81 -31.29
CA SER A 156 -8.06 -16.70 -31.40
C SER A 156 -7.30 -17.84 -30.69
N PHE A 157 -7.93 -18.52 -29.75
CA PHE A 157 -7.43 -19.73 -29.07
C PHE A 157 -8.57 -20.58 -28.53
N THR A 158 -8.27 -21.82 -28.11
CA THR A 158 -9.27 -22.71 -27.48
C THR A 158 -9.79 -22.10 -26.19
N GLY A 159 -11.09 -21.74 -26.18
CA GLY A 159 -11.74 -21.03 -25.05
C GLY A 159 -12.02 -19.55 -25.30
N ALA A 160 -11.56 -18.94 -26.39
CA ALA A 160 -11.88 -17.57 -26.77
C ALA A 160 -13.28 -17.44 -27.37
N SER A 161 -14.32 -17.70 -26.57
CA SER A 161 -15.74 -17.67 -27.01
C SER A 161 -16.22 -16.25 -27.34
N THR A 162 -15.66 -15.24 -26.70
CA THR A 162 -15.94 -13.80 -26.87
C THR A 162 -14.64 -13.06 -27.09
N ALA A 163 -14.68 -11.89 -27.70
CA ALA A 163 -13.53 -10.99 -27.78
C ALA A 163 -13.33 -10.28 -26.43
N ASN A 164 -12.07 -9.94 -26.09
CA ASN A 164 -11.71 -9.17 -24.90
C ASN A 164 -10.86 -7.96 -25.28
N VAL A 165 -11.16 -6.82 -24.69
CA VAL A 165 -10.48 -5.54 -24.98
C VAL A 165 -9.02 -5.54 -24.52
N GLY A 166 -8.72 -6.24 -23.41
CA GLY A 166 -7.40 -6.24 -22.77
C GLY A 166 -7.18 -5.07 -21.82
N ILE A 167 -6.34 -5.32 -20.81
CA ILE A 167 -6.10 -4.41 -19.68
C ILE A 167 -5.39 -3.13 -20.11
N ILE A 168 -4.44 -3.21 -21.07
CA ILE A 168 -3.71 -2.03 -21.55
C ILE A 168 -4.70 -1.04 -22.19
N ARG A 169 -5.66 -1.53 -22.99
CA ARG A 169 -6.72 -0.67 -23.56
C ARG A 169 -7.73 -0.21 -22.53
N ALA A 170 -8.03 -1.04 -21.53
CA ALA A 170 -8.91 -0.64 -20.42
C ALA A 170 -8.29 0.50 -19.58
N ALA A 171 -6.97 0.60 -19.55
CA ALA A 171 -6.23 1.67 -18.87
C ALA A 171 -6.01 2.91 -19.74
N ASP A 172 -6.57 2.99 -20.95
CA ASP A 172 -6.36 4.11 -21.87
C ASP A 172 -6.77 5.46 -21.25
N GLY A 173 -5.92 6.46 -21.40
CA GLY A 173 -6.04 7.76 -20.73
C GLY A 173 -5.74 7.74 -19.22
N GLY A 174 -5.45 6.57 -18.64
CA GLY A 174 -5.23 6.34 -17.21
C GLY A 174 -3.84 5.81 -16.86
N THR A 175 -3.78 4.97 -15.84
CA THR A 175 -2.55 4.36 -15.30
C THR A 175 -2.67 2.86 -15.24
N LEU A 176 -1.65 2.15 -15.74
CA LEU A 176 -1.50 0.71 -15.65
C LEU A 176 -0.42 0.37 -14.61
N LEU A 177 -0.77 -0.43 -13.62
CA LEU A 177 0.18 -1.04 -12.69
C LEU A 177 0.48 -2.48 -13.11
N LEU A 178 1.76 -2.75 -13.43
CA LEU A 178 2.30 -4.07 -13.68
C LEU A 178 3.00 -4.54 -12.40
N ASP A 179 2.29 -5.29 -11.56
CA ASP A 179 2.84 -5.80 -10.30
C ASP A 179 3.63 -7.08 -10.53
N GLU A 180 4.81 -7.19 -9.91
CA GLU A 180 5.77 -8.30 -10.05
C GLU A 180 6.15 -8.59 -11.52
N VAL A 181 6.53 -7.52 -12.26
CA VAL A 181 6.84 -7.57 -13.70
C VAL A 181 7.97 -8.56 -14.03
N SER A 182 8.87 -8.84 -13.09
CA SER A 182 9.95 -9.83 -13.22
C SER A 182 9.49 -11.26 -13.45
N GLU A 183 8.21 -11.56 -13.20
CA GLU A 183 7.64 -12.90 -13.41
C GLU A 183 7.15 -13.14 -14.85
N MET A 184 7.16 -12.13 -15.70
CA MET A 184 6.78 -12.27 -17.11
C MET A 184 7.78 -13.11 -17.89
N SER A 185 7.29 -13.94 -18.82
CA SER A 185 8.15 -14.65 -19.78
C SER A 185 8.82 -13.70 -20.77
N LEU A 186 9.93 -14.09 -21.33
CA LEU A 186 10.68 -13.30 -22.30
C LEU A 186 9.86 -12.96 -23.57
N SER A 187 8.95 -13.86 -23.98
CA SER A 187 8.03 -13.63 -25.10
C SER A 187 7.07 -12.49 -24.81
N LEU A 188 6.52 -12.47 -23.61
CA LEU A 188 5.58 -11.44 -23.16
C LEU A 188 6.28 -10.08 -22.94
N GLN A 189 7.51 -10.12 -22.40
CA GLN A 189 8.35 -8.94 -22.25
C GLN A 189 8.60 -8.26 -23.60
N ALA A 190 8.87 -9.03 -24.67
CA ALA A 190 9.08 -8.48 -26.02
C ALA A 190 7.82 -7.80 -26.58
N LYS A 191 6.65 -8.39 -26.35
CA LYS A 191 5.35 -7.79 -26.76
C LYS A 191 5.04 -6.52 -25.97
N LEU A 192 5.29 -6.54 -24.68
CA LEU A 192 5.12 -5.37 -23.80
C LEU A 192 6.02 -4.23 -24.24
N LEU A 193 7.30 -4.51 -24.52
CA LEU A 193 8.25 -3.49 -25.01
C LEU A 193 7.72 -2.78 -26.25
N ARG A 194 7.24 -3.54 -27.24
CA ARG A 194 6.65 -2.97 -28.47
C ARG A 194 5.45 -2.07 -28.15
N ALA A 195 4.53 -2.56 -27.30
CA ALA A 195 3.37 -1.77 -26.91
C ALA A 195 3.75 -0.44 -26.24
N LEU A 196 4.80 -0.44 -25.40
CA LEU A 196 5.30 0.76 -24.72
C LEU A 196 6.07 1.71 -25.65
N GLN A 197 6.75 1.19 -26.66
CA GLN A 197 7.51 2.00 -27.62
C GLN A 197 6.62 2.64 -28.68
N GLU A 198 5.72 1.83 -29.25
CA GLU A 198 4.86 2.23 -30.36
C GLU A 198 3.57 2.93 -29.87
N LYS A 199 3.28 2.85 -28.57
CA LYS A 199 2.01 3.28 -27.94
C LYS A 199 0.80 2.67 -28.66
N THR A 200 0.93 1.42 -29.08
CA THR A 200 -0.12 0.66 -29.75
C THR A 200 -0.23 -0.75 -29.19
N VAL A 201 -1.42 -1.30 -29.24
CA VAL A 201 -1.70 -2.68 -28.82
C VAL A 201 -2.38 -3.42 -29.96
N THR A 202 -1.88 -4.62 -30.27
CA THR A 202 -2.52 -5.53 -31.22
C THR A 202 -3.10 -6.71 -30.45
N PRO A 203 -4.42 -6.96 -30.46
CA PRO A 203 -5.04 -8.10 -29.80
C PRO A 203 -4.52 -9.43 -30.34
N VAL A 204 -4.53 -10.47 -29.50
CA VAL A 204 -4.18 -11.84 -29.93
C VAL A 204 -5.17 -12.30 -31.00
N GLY A 205 -4.66 -12.74 -32.15
CA GLY A 205 -5.46 -13.07 -33.34
C GLY A 205 -5.90 -11.88 -34.19
N GLY A 206 -5.66 -10.65 -33.73
CA GLY A 206 -5.88 -9.43 -34.50
C GLY A 206 -4.68 -9.00 -35.34
N THR A 207 -4.92 -8.16 -36.31
CA THR A 207 -3.85 -7.61 -37.22
C THR A 207 -3.73 -6.10 -37.15
N LYS A 208 -4.72 -5.41 -36.60
CA LYS A 208 -4.75 -3.94 -36.55
C LYS A 208 -4.22 -3.42 -35.23
N PRO A 209 -3.15 -2.59 -35.24
CA PRO A 209 -2.69 -1.92 -34.02
C PRO A 209 -3.71 -0.84 -33.61
N ILE A 210 -3.91 -0.71 -32.30
CA ILE A 210 -4.84 0.24 -31.67
C ILE A 210 -4.00 1.16 -30.78
N THR A 211 -4.05 2.46 -31.03
CA THR A 211 -3.30 3.45 -30.25
C THR A 211 -3.85 3.55 -28.84
N VAL A 212 -2.95 3.68 -27.86
CA VAL A 212 -3.26 3.82 -26.44
C VAL A 212 -2.34 4.86 -25.79
N ASP A 213 -2.87 5.63 -24.85
CA ASP A 213 -2.11 6.56 -24.01
C ASP A 213 -2.20 6.12 -22.54
N VAL A 214 -1.23 5.33 -22.10
CA VAL A 214 -1.23 4.75 -20.75
C VAL A 214 0.05 5.13 -20.03
N ARG A 215 -0.09 5.67 -18.81
CA ARG A 215 1.04 5.80 -17.88
C ARG A 215 1.32 4.45 -17.25
N VAL A 216 2.57 3.99 -17.26
CA VAL A 216 2.94 2.70 -16.69
C VAL A 216 3.68 2.86 -15.37
N LEU A 217 3.19 2.18 -14.34
CA LEU A 217 3.88 1.92 -13.10
C LEU A 217 4.22 0.42 -13.06
N SER A 218 5.41 0.06 -12.63
CA SER A 218 5.81 -1.35 -12.54
C SER A 218 6.48 -1.63 -11.21
N THR A 219 6.29 -2.84 -10.69
CA THR A 219 6.90 -3.26 -9.43
C THR A 219 7.68 -4.55 -9.60
N SER A 220 8.66 -4.75 -8.73
CA SER A 220 9.35 -6.03 -8.54
C SER A 220 9.90 -6.15 -7.12
N ASN A 221 10.01 -7.39 -6.64
CA ASN A 221 10.72 -7.72 -5.41
C ASN A 221 12.11 -8.32 -5.68
N ARG A 222 12.49 -8.49 -6.94
CA ARG A 222 13.77 -9.07 -7.37
C ARG A 222 14.83 -8.00 -7.61
N ASN A 223 16.09 -8.43 -7.59
CA ASN A 223 17.20 -7.61 -8.07
C ASN A 223 17.18 -7.60 -9.60
N MET A 224 16.64 -6.55 -10.21
CA MET A 224 16.45 -6.46 -11.66
C MET A 224 17.76 -6.47 -12.44
N VAL A 225 18.85 -5.94 -11.87
CA VAL A 225 20.17 -6.01 -12.51
C VAL A 225 20.62 -7.47 -12.64
N ALA A 226 20.46 -8.28 -11.58
CA ALA A 226 20.75 -9.70 -11.63
C ALA A 226 19.81 -10.47 -12.58
N GLU A 227 18.53 -10.09 -12.66
CA GLU A 227 17.58 -10.69 -13.61
C GLU A 227 17.99 -10.41 -15.08
N CYS A 228 18.42 -9.18 -15.39
CA CYS A 228 18.95 -8.84 -16.73
C CYS A 228 20.24 -9.60 -17.04
N GLN A 229 21.21 -9.63 -16.13
CA GLN A 229 22.48 -10.34 -16.31
C GLN A 229 22.31 -11.84 -16.53
N SER A 230 21.31 -12.45 -15.88
CA SER A 230 21.00 -13.88 -16.04
C SER A 230 20.12 -14.18 -17.27
N GLY A 231 19.74 -13.17 -18.05
CA GLY A 231 18.89 -13.31 -19.23
C GLY A 231 17.42 -13.66 -18.92
N ARG A 232 16.97 -13.59 -17.67
CA ARG A 232 15.56 -13.80 -17.31
C ARG A 232 14.69 -12.58 -17.57
N PHE A 233 15.31 -11.39 -17.61
CA PHE A 233 14.63 -10.16 -17.96
C PHE A 233 15.38 -9.42 -19.06
N ARG A 234 14.65 -8.84 -20.01
CA ARG A 234 15.24 -8.09 -21.13
C ARG A 234 15.71 -6.71 -20.64
N GLU A 235 16.94 -6.37 -20.96
CA GLU A 235 17.55 -5.11 -20.57
C GLU A 235 16.86 -3.91 -21.23
N ASP A 236 16.44 -4.03 -22.50
CA ASP A 236 15.74 -2.98 -23.24
C ASP A 236 14.37 -2.65 -22.61
N LEU A 237 13.64 -3.66 -22.14
CA LEU A 237 12.38 -3.43 -21.42
C LEU A 237 12.65 -2.81 -20.03
N PHE A 238 13.69 -3.27 -19.32
CA PHE A 238 14.04 -2.71 -18.03
C PHE A 238 14.28 -1.19 -18.13
N TYR A 239 15.12 -0.74 -19.06
CA TYR A 239 15.35 0.70 -19.24
C TYR A 239 14.10 1.47 -19.65
N ARG A 240 13.17 0.85 -20.36
CA ARG A 240 11.91 1.49 -20.74
C ARG A 240 10.95 1.66 -19.57
N LEU A 241 10.92 0.72 -18.63
CA LEU A 241 10.11 0.77 -17.42
C LEU A 241 10.77 1.63 -16.32
N ASN A 242 12.09 1.53 -16.17
CA ASN A 242 12.87 2.15 -15.11
C ASN A 242 13.32 3.58 -15.45
N VAL A 243 12.39 4.42 -15.93
CA VAL A 243 12.69 5.84 -16.18
C VAL A 243 12.89 6.58 -14.87
N PHE A 244 12.05 6.28 -13.89
CA PHE A 244 12.20 6.82 -12.53
C PHE A 244 12.14 5.70 -11.51
N PRO A 245 13.27 5.34 -10.88
CA PRO A 245 13.31 4.32 -9.83
C PRO A 245 12.86 4.85 -8.48
N LEU A 246 12.03 4.07 -7.78
CA LEU A 246 11.70 4.25 -6.38
C LEU A 246 11.95 2.93 -5.64
N THR A 247 12.34 3.01 -4.36
CA THR A 247 12.58 1.82 -3.54
C THR A 247 11.82 1.90 -2.23
N THR A 248 11.00 0.89 -1.95
CA THR A 248 10.33 0.72 -0.67
C THR A 248 11.21 -0.09 0.28
N MET A 249 11.27 0.32 1.54
CA MET A 249 12.05 -0.34 2.58
C MET A 249 11.30 -1.49 3.24
N ALA A 250 12.03 -2.42 3.84
CA ALA A 250 11.45 -3.41 4.74
C ALA A 250 10.83 -2.73 5.97
N LEU A 251 9.80 -3.35 6.57
CA LEU A 251 9.13 -2.75 7.73
C LEU A 251 10.05 -2.65 8.96
N SER A 252 11.02 -3.57 9.09
CA SER A 252 12.07 -3.53 10.11
C SER A 252 13.01 -2.33 10.01
N GLU A 253 13.14 -1.71 8.82
CA GLU A 253 13.99 -0.54 8.59
C GLU A 253 13.26 0.79 8.83
N ARG A 254 11.94 0.73 9.10
CA ARG A 254 11.07 1.89 9.32
C ARG A 254 10.13 1.68 10.51
N ILE A 255 10.74 1.49 11.68
CA ILE A 255 10.02 1.15 12.92
C ILE A 255 8.96 2.20 13.28
N GLN A 256 9.22 3.48 13.00
CA GLN A 256 8.26 4.56 13.28
C GLN A 256 6.99 4.47 12.43
N ASP A 257 7.02 3.77 11.29
CA ASP A 257 5.85 3.58 10.44
C ASP A 257 4.95 2.42 10.92
N ILE A 258 5.44 1.53 11.80
CA ILE A 258 4.66 0.36 12.26
C ILE A 258 3.35 0.80 12.90
N LEU A 259 3.40 1.77 13.80
CA LEU A 259 2.21 2.22 14.52
C LEU A 259 1.16 2.89 13.62
N PRO A 260 1.49 3.89 12.78
CA PRO A 260 0.50 4.46 11.85
C PRO A 260 -0.05 3.44 10.86
N ILE A 261 0.78 2.50 10.35
CA ILE A 261 0.31 1.42 9.48
C ILE A 261 -0.65 0.50 10.24
N ALA A 262 -0.34 0.13 11.49
CA ALA A 262 -1.22 -0.71 12.31
C ALA A 262 -2.59 -0.05 12.55
N ILE A 263 -2.61 1.25 12.83
CA ILE A 263 -3.85 2.01 13.00
C ILE A 263 -4.68 1.99 11.71
N GLU A 264 -4.04 2.25 10.57
CA GLU A 264 -4.70 2.27 9.27
C GLU A 264 -5.29 0.90 8.89
N LEU A 265 -4.56 -0.18 9.18
CA LEU A 265 -5.04 -1.55 8.97
C LEU A 265 -6.25 -1.87 9.85
N LEU A 266 -6.21 -1.51 11.13
CA LEU A 266 -7.35 -1.69 12.04
C LEU A 266 -8.57 -0.92 11.56
N LEU A 267 -8.42 0.36 11.19
CA LEU A 267 -9.52 1.18 10.65
C LEU A 267 -10.10 0.60 9.36
N ARG A 268 -9.30 -0.04 8.53
CA ARG A 268 -9.75 -0.69 7.29
C ARG A 268 -10.59 -1.94 7.55
N HIS A 269 -10.26 -2.71 8.59
CA HIS A 269 -10.97 -3.94 8.93
C HIS A 269 -12.28 -3.68 9.66
N TYR A 270 -12.40 -2.57 10.36
CA TYR A 270 -13.60 -2.23 11.13
C TYR A 270 -14.46 -1.20 10.40
N LYS A 271 -15.67 -1.60 10.02
CA LYS A 271 -16.67 -0.70 9.47
C LYS A 271 -17.35 0.14 10.54
N ASP A 272 -17.49 -0.42 11.74
CA ASP A 272 -18.08 0.21 12.90
C ASP A 272 -16.99 0.65 13.87
N LEU A 273 -16.82 1.95 13.97
CA LEU A 273 -15.80 2.56 14.85
C LEU A 273 -16.13 2.40 16.34
N GLU A 274 -17.41 2.12 16.69
CA GLU A 274 -17.80 1.94 18.08
C GLU A 274 -17.27 0.62 18.67
N THR A 275 -17.07 -0.37 17.79
CA THR A 275 -16.54 -1.70 18.16
C THR A 275 -15.04 -1.86 17.87
N LEU A 276 -14.41 -0.82 17.32
CA LEU A 276 -12.98 -0.85 17.01
C LEU A 276 -12.12 -0.97 18.27
N PRO A 277 -11.36 -2.04 18.45
CA PRO A 277 -10.44 -2.14 19.59
C PRO A 277 -9.22 -1.24 19.37
N LEU A 278 -8.75 -0.64 20.45
CA LEU A 278 -7.52 0.16 20.46
C LEU A 278 -6.31 -0.70 20.85
N LEU A 279 -5.11 -0.28 20.43
CA LEU A 279 -3.88 -0.97 20.81
C LEU A 279 -3.41 -0.50 22.20
N ALA A 280 -3.22 -1.41 23.14
CA ALA A 280 -2.55 -1.15 24.42
C ALA A 280 -1.05 -0.86 24.21
N ASN A 281 -0.40 -0.15 25.15
CA ASN A 281 1.03 0.13 25.06
C ASN A 281 1.87 -1.15 24.94
N CYS A 282 1.54 -2.20 25.69
CA CYS A 282 2.24 -3.49 25.60
C CYS A 282 2.07 -4.18 24.23
N ALA A 283 0.96 -3.96 23.52
CA ALA A 283 0.79 -4.42 22.15
C ALA A 283 1.65 -3.59 21.20
N ILE A 284 1.68 -2.26 21.36
CA ILE A 284 2.49 -1.36 20.55
C ILE A 284 3.98 -1.71 20.66
N GLU A 285 4.50 -1.88 21.88
CA GLU A 285 5.89 -2.27 22.15
C GLU A 285 6.22 -3.62 21.48
N LYS A 286 5.29 -4.59 21.59
CA LYS A 286 5.46 -5.91 20.98
C LYS A 286 5.48 -5.84 19.46
N LEU A 287 4.62 -5.02 18.84
CA LEU A 287 4.62 -4.80 17.39
C LEU A 287 5.92 -4.11 16.92
N GLN A 288 6.42 -3.12 17.65
CA GLN A 288 7.63 -2.39 17.31
C GLN A 288 8.92 -3.20 17.51
N SER A 289 8.90 -4.21 18.37
CA SER A 289 10.06 -5.08 18.65
C SER A 289 10.23 -6.24 17.66
N HIS A 290 9.25 -6.51 16.79
CA HIS A 290 9.29 -7.62 15.84
C HIS A 290 9.99 -7.24 14.54
N ASN A 291 10.68 -8.20 13.89
CA ASN A 291 11.47 -7.98 12.69
C ASN A 291 10.68 -7.98 11.37
N TRP A 292 9.43 -8.39 11.39
CA TRP A 292 8.48 -8.34 10.26
C TRP A 292 9.03 -8.94 8.96
N PRO A 293 9.43 -10.21 8.89
CA PRO A 293 9.92 -10.84 7.66
C PRO A 293 8.90 -10.79 6.52
N GLY A 294 7.59 -10.84 6.82
CA GLY A 294 6.50 -10.67 5.86
C GLY A 294 6.03 -9.21 5.68
N ASN A 295 6.75 -8.26 6.28
CA ASN A 295 6.46 -6.82 6.19
C ASN A 295 5.02 -6.46 6.58
N VAL A 296 4.40 -5.51 5.87
CA VAL A 296 3.03 -5.04 6.15
C VAL A 296 1.99 -6.14 5.96
N ARG A 297 2.23 -7.13 5.08
CA ARG A 297 1.31 -8.26 4.91
C ARG A 297 1.27 -9.16 6.14
N GLU A 298 2.41 -9.37 6.80
CA GLU A 298 2.47 -10.09 8.08
C GLU A 298 1.82 -9.27 9.21
N LEU A 299 2.11 -7.98 9.29
CA LEU A 299 1.50 -7.08 10.26
C LEU A 299 -0.04 -7.10 10.14
N ASP A 300 -0.57 -7.07 8.92
CA ASP A 300 -1.99 -7.15 8.64
C ASP A 300 -2.59 -8.46 9.18
N ASN A 301 -1.98 -9.61 8.89
CA ASN A 301 -2.42 -10.92 9.38
C ASN A 301 -2.37 -11.01 10.92
N VAL A 302 -1.32 -10.45 11.54
CA VAL A 302 -1.17 -10.41 13.01
C VAL A 302 -2.29 -9.59 13.64
N LEU A 303 -2.59 -8.43 13.09
CA LEU A 303 -3.67 -7.56 13.58
C LEU A 303 -5.05 -8.20 13.39
N GLN A 304 -5.31 -8.81 12.23
CA GLN A 304 -6.57 -9.56 12.02
C GLN A 304 -6.76 -10.66 13.06
N ARG A 305 -5.71 -11.43 13.36
CA ARG A 305 -5.77 -12.44 14.43
C ARG A 305 -6.00 -11.80 15.80
N ALA A 306 -5.29 -10.72 16.10
CA ALA A 306 -5.43 -10.02 17.37
C ALA A 306 -6.85 -9.49 17.59
N THR A 307 -7.52 -9.01 16.55
CA THR A 307 -8.92 -8.55 16.65
C THR A 307 -9.90 -9.69 16.94
N VAL A 308 -9.63 -10.90 16.43
CA VAL A 308 -10.45 -12.10 16.75
C VAL A 308 -10.20 -12.60 18.17
N MET A 309 -8.96 -12.47 18.66
CA MET A 309 -8.59 -12.93 20.01
C MET A 309 -8.99 -11.93 21.11
N CYS A 310 -9.12 -10.66 20.75
CA CYS A 310 -9.50 -9.60 21.69
C CYS A 310 -10.93 -9.79 22.19
N THR A 311 -11.10 -9.86 23.52
CA THR A 311 -12.42 -10.04 24.15
C THR A 311 -13.06 -8.72 24.60
N GLY A 312 -12.37 -7.58 24.39
CA GLY A 312 -12.81 -6.24 24.80
C GLY A 312 -12.54 -5.19 23.74
N LEU A 313 -12.40 -3.94 24.17
CA LEU A 313 -12.10 -2.79 23.29
C LEU A 313 -10.60 -2.44 23.29
N GLU A 314 -9.73 -3.31 23.80
CA GLU A 314 -8.28 -3.07 23.87
C GLU A 314 -7.51 -4.35 23.50
N ILE A 315 -6.74 -4.28 22.43
CA ILE A 315 -5.81 -5.33 22.00
C ILE A 315 -4.55 -5.21 22.88
N THR A 316 -4.28 -6.25 23.64
CA THR A 316 -3.12 -6.34 24.53
C THR A 316 -1.94 -7.08 23.88
N GLY A 317 -0.78 -7.06 24.51
CA GLY A 317 0.36 -7.85 24.06
C GLY A 317 0.11 -9.37 24.05
N ALA A 318 -0.85 -9.87 24.83
CA ALA A 318 -1.24 -11.29 24.83
C ALA A 318 -2.00 -11.67 23.55
N ASP A 319 -2.75 -10.74 22.96
CA ASP A 319 -3.54 -10.96 21.75
C ASP A 319 -2.65 -10.93 20.48
N ILE A 320 -1.45 -10.34 20.56
CA ILE A 320 -0.50 -10.29 19.46
C ILE A 320 0.24 -11.63 19.36
N LEU A 321 -0.08 -12.42 18.34
CA LEU A 321 0.52 -13.73 18.08
C LEU A 321 1.29 -13.70 16.79
N PHE A 322 2.61 -13.88 16.86
CA PHE A 322 3.47 -14.04 15.67
C PHE A 322 3.49 -15.48 15.21
N ASP A 323 3.62 -15.70 13.90
CA ASP A 323 3.78 -17.04 13.36
C ASP A 323 5.15 -17.62 13.78
N ARG A 324 5.18 -18.87 14.22
CA ARG A 324 6.41 -19.57 14.62
C ARG A 324 7.29 -19.98 13.44
N THR A 325 6.86 -19.73 12.23
CA THR A 325 7.64 -20.00 11.00
C THR A 325 8.69 -18.89 10.79
N THR A 326 9.70 -18.89 11.64
CA THR A 326 10.98 -18.27 11.27
C THR A 326 11.58 -19.11 10.14
N VAL A 327 11.45 -18.63 8.91
CA VAL A 327 12.44 -19.00 7.89
C VAL A 327 13.76 -18.44 8.43
N ALA A 328 14.60 -19.30 9.00
CA ALA A 328 15.92 -18.91 9.45
C ALA A 328 16.62 -18.22 8.27
N PRO A 329 17.29 -17.06 8.46
CA PRO A 329 18.07 -16.45 7.40
C PRO A 329 19.07 -17.49 6.93
N ALA A 330 19.12 -17.72 5.62
CA ALA A 330 20.10 -18.62 5.01
C ALA A 330 21.49 -18.16 5.46
N GLN A 331 22.16 -18.98 6.28
CA GLN A 331 23.54 -18.72 6.68
C GLN A 331 24.39 -18.62 5.41
N PRO A 332 25.25 -17.61 5.26
CA PRO A 332 26.19 -17.57 4.17
C PRO A 332 27.06 -18.84 4.25
N LYS A 333 27.07 -19.64 3.17
CA LYS A 333 27.98 -20.77 3.06
C LYS A 333 29.40 -20.23 3.16
N LEU A 334 30.07 -20.55 4.25
CA LEU A 334 31.52 -20.35 4.37
C LEU A 334 32.14 -21.34 3.37
N ASP A 335 32.65 -20.86 2.24
CA ASP A 335 33.52 -21.61 1.38
C ASP A 335 34.82 -21.85 2.12
N LEU A 336 34.96 -23.04 2.71
CA LEU A 336 36.22 -23.57 3.18
C LEU A 336 37.07 -23.87 1.93
N ALA A 337 37.94 -22.92 1.57
CA ALA A 337 39.03 -23.15 0.67
C ALA A 337 39.94 -24.21 1.29
N THR A 338 39.90 -25.41 0.75
CA THR A 338 40.89 -26.48 1.04
C THR A 338 42.20 -26.08 0.39
N GLU A 339 43.11 -25.52 1.18
CA GLU A 339 44.54 -25.49 0.86
C GLU A 339 45.06 -26.94 0.88
N THR A 340 45.19 -27.55 -0.28
CA THR A 340 46.05 -28.73 -0.44
C THR A 340 47.47 -28.25 -0.69
N GLY A 341 48.25 -28.23 0.38
CA GLY A 341 49.71 -28.14 0.27
C GLY A 341 50.29 -29.35 -0.42
N HIS A 342 51.09 -29.12 -1.44
CA HIS A 342 52.04 -30.11 -1.96
C HIS A 342 53.41 -29.90 -1.26
N VAL A 343 53.89 -30.99 -0.65
CA VAL A 343 55.27 -31.29 -0.39
C VAL A 343 55.82 -32.13 -1.56
#